data_694d56baa2b514cd76c50c1fd419ee2c
#
_entry.id   694d56baa2b514cd76c50c1fd419ee2c
#
_cell.length_a   1.000
_cell.length_b   1.000
_cell.length_c   1.000
_cell.angle_alpha   90.00
_cell.angle_beta   90.00
_cell.angle_gamma   90.00
#
_symmetry.space_group_name_H-M   'P 1'
#
loop_
_entity.id
_entity.type
_entity.pdbx_description
1 polymer ?
#
loop_
_entity_poly.entity_id
_entity_poly.type
_entity_poly.pdbx_seq_one_letter_code
_entity_poly.pdbx_strand_id
1 'polypeptide(L)'
;MSLGNIHFILVRPQMGENIGSVARAIKNFNIKNLRIVNPRCHWPNQKALATSVGAKDVLRSTKVYSSIEKSIGDLDIIFASTSRIRKINKKIISILDLKKKLKKKEKLEYFLGPSHLVCQMMK
;
A
#
# COMPACT_ATOMS: atom_id res chain seq x y z
N MET A 1 -5.79 -13.35 12.19
CA MET A 1 -5.74 -12.83 10.82
C MET A 1 -4.35 -13.06 10.25
N SER A 2 -4.25 -13.63 9.07
CA SER A 2 -2.96 -13.82 8.41
C SER A 2 -2.51 -12.50 7.77
N LEU A 3 -1.33 -12.00 8.13
CA LEU A 3 -0.72 -10.82 7.51
C LEU A 3 -0.30 -11.07 6.04
N GLY A 4 -0.23 -12.33 5.62
CA GLY A 4 0.07 -12.70 4.24
C GLY A 4 -0.95 -12.21 3.20
N ASN A 5 -2.15 -11.88 3.64
CA ASN A 5 -3.22 -11.35 2.77
C ASN A 5 -3.24 -9.81 2.67
N ILE A 6 -2.31 -9.14 3.33
CA ILE A 6 -2.19 -7.68 3.29
C ILE A 6 -1.33 -7.28 2.09
N HIS A 7 -1.84 -6.36 1.29
CA HIS A 7 -1.14 -5.77 0.16
C HIS A 7 -0.96 -4.27 0.38
N PHE A 8 0.24 -3.78 0.22
CA PHE A 8 0.51 -2.35 0.18
C PHE A 8 0.58 -1.89 -1.26
N ILE A 9 -0.10 -0.78 -1.57
CA ILE A 9 -0.14 -0.21 -2.90
C ILE A 9 0.38 1.22 -2.85
N LEU A 10 1.43 1.48 -3.61
CA LEU A 10 1.96 2.81 -3.81
C LEU A 10 1.45 3.34 -5.15
N VAL A 11 0.72 4.46 -5.10
CA VAL A 11 0.17 5.09 -6.30
C VAL A 11 1.05 6.25 -6.72
N ARG A 12 1.58 6.18 -7.94
CA ARG A 12 2.45 7.18 -8.55
C ARG A 12 3.61 7.62 -7.65
N PRO A 13 4.40 6.68 -7.09
CA PRO A 13 5.55 7.05 -6.29
C PRO A 13 6.54 7.85 -7.15
N GLN A 14 7.03 8.96 -6.61
CA GLN A 14 7.92 9.85 -7.34
C GLN A 14 9.39 9.50 -7.16
N MET A 15 9.74 8.96 -6.00
CA MET A 15 11.12 8.69 -5.60
C MET A 15 11.32 7.21 -5.28
N GLY A 16 12.38 6.64 -5.85
CA GLY A 16 12.76 5.25 -5.57
C GLY A 16 13.06 4.99 -4.08
N GLU A 17 13.63 5.98 -3.40
CA GLU A 17 13.94 5.91 -1.96
C GLU A 17 12.68 5.66 -1.12
N ASN A 18 11.55 6.26 -1.49
CA ASN A 18 10.28 6.04 -0.79
C ASN A 18 9.78 4.60 -0.96
N ILE A 19 9.95 4.03 -2.16
CA ILE A 19 9.57 2.64 -2.43
C ILE A 19 10.43 1.69 -1.57
N GLY A 20 11.74 1.90 -1.54
CA GLY A 20 12.65 1.12 -0.73
C GLY A 20 12.34 1.20 0.78
N SER A 21 12.03 2.39 1.26
CA SER A 21 11.65 2.62 2.66
C SER A 21 10.35 1.90 3.03
N VAL A 22 9.36 1.92 2.15
CA VAL A 22 8.11 1.18 2.35
C VAL A 22 8.36 -0.32 2.36
N ALA A 23 9.15 -0.84 1.42
CA ALA A 23 9.49 -2.27 1.38
C ALA A 23 10.15 -2.72 2.69
N ARG A 24 11.08 -1.92 3.23
CA ARG A 24 11.71 -2.16 4.52
C ARG A 24 10.70 -2.15 5.67
N ALA A 25 9.81 -1.15 5.70
CA ALA A 25 8.81 -1.03 6.75
C ALA A 25 7.84 -2.22 6.77
N ILE A 26 7.27 -2.60 5.64
CA ILE A 26 6.33 -3.72 5.57
C ILE A 26 6.99 -5.06 5.90
N LYS A 27 8.25 -5.25 5.53
CA LYS A 27 8.99 -6.46 5.88
C LYS A 27 9.18 -6.62 7.40
N ASN A 28 9.36 -5.53 8.14
CA ASN A 28 9.44 -5.56 9.60
C ASN A 28 8.16 -6.11 10.24
N PHE A 29 7.02 -6.01 9.56
CA PHE A 29 5.74 -6.59 9.97
C PHE A 29 5.45 -7.95 9.31
N ASN A 30 6.47 -8.57 8.69
CA ASN A 30 6.34 -9.82 7.96
C ASN A 30 5.32 -9.78 6.81
N ILE A 31 5.17 -8.62 6.19
CA ILE A 31 4.35 -8.40 5.00
C ILE A 31 5.27 -8.35 3.77
N LYS A 32 4.89 -9.03 2.70
CA LYS A 32 5.72 -9.15 1.49
C LYS A 32 5.06 -8.60 0.23
N ASN A 33 3.77 -8.33 0.28
CA ASN A 33 3.01 -7.94 -0.90
C ASN A 33 3.06 -6.44 -1.10
N LEU A 34 3.90 -6.00 -2.00
CA LEU A 34 3.99 -4.62 -2.45
C LEU A 34 3.54 -4.53 -3.91
N ARG A 35 2.68 -3.56 -4.21
CA ARG A 35 2.24 -3.22 -5.56
C ARG A 35 2.55 -1.76 -5.84
N ILE A 36 2.88 -1.46 -7.07
CA ILE A 36 3.14 -0.09 -7.53
C ILE A 36 2.22 0.21 -8.72
N VAL A 37 1.56 1.35 -8.65
CA VAL A 37 0.69 1.83 -9.73
C VAL A 37 1.34 3.04 -10.39
N ASN A 38 1.61 2.90 -11.69
CA ASN A 38 2.11 3.98 -12.54
C ASN A 38 3.21 4.84 -11.89
N PRO A 39 4.38 4.25 -11.53
CA PRO A 39 5.44 4.97 -10.86
C PRO A 39 5.95 6.13 -11.74
N ARG A 40 6.23 7.27 -11.13
CA ARG A 40 6.84 8.43 -11.80
C ARG A 40 8.36 8.32 -11.88
N CYS A 41 8.97 7.59 -10.96
CA CYS A 41 10.38 7.23 -11.06
C CYS A 41 10.54 6.02 -11.97
N HIS A 42 11.74 5.88 -12.55
CA HIS A 42 12.09 4.69 -13.32
C HIS A 42 11.98 3.43 -12.47
N TRP A 43 11.43 2.36 -13.04
CA TRP A 43 11.33 1.06 -12.38
C TRP A 43 11.84 -0.06 -13.31
N PRO A 44 12.68 -0.99 -12.84
CA PRO A 44 13.33 -1.08 -11.50
C PRO A 44 14.24 0.09 -11.17
N ASN A 45 14.42 0.38 -9.88
CA ASN A 45 15.09 1.59 -9.41
C ASN A 45 16.23 1.28 -8.43
N GLN A 46 17.45 1.75 -8.74
CA GLN A 46 18.64 1.52 -7.93
C GLN A 46 18.55 2.17 -6.53
N LYS A 47 17.94 3.34 -6.44
CA LYS A 47 17.74 4.02 -5.15
C LYS A 47 16.75 3.28 -4.27
N ALA A 48 15.74 2.65 -4.85
CA ALA A 48 14.82 1.77 -4.13
C ALA A 48 15.57 0.56 -3.55
N LEU A 49 16.45 -0.05 -4.33
CA LEU A 49 17.28 -1.16 -3.85
C LEU A 49 18.22 -0.73 -2.72
N ALA A 50 18.84 0.44 -2.83
CA ALA A 50 19.77 0.95 -1.83
C ALA A 50 19.06 1.23 -0.49
N THR A 51 17.87 1.81 -0.53
CA THR A 51 17.10 2.16 0.68
C THR A 51 16.30 1.03 1.29
N SER A 52 16.13 -0.06 0.57
CA SER A 52 15.34 -1.20 1.06
C SER A 52 16.00 -2.04 2.15
N VAL A 53 17.25 -1.89 2.39
CA VAL A 53 18.13 -2.58 3.36
C VAL A 53 17.53 -3.88 3.93
N GLY A 54 17.91 -5.03 3.35
CA GLY A 54 17.40 -6.34 3.79
C GLY A 54 15.98 -6.69 3.30
N ALA A 55 15.30 -5.79 2.59
CA ALA A 55 13.97 -6.00 2.00
C ALA A 55 13.99 -6.11 0.46
N LYS A 56 15.12 -6.50 -0.11
CA LYS A 56 15.27 -6.69 -1.56
C LYS A 56 14.35 -7.76 -2.12
N ASP A 57 14.02 -8.76 -1.34
CA ASP A 57 13.05 -9.81 -1.68
C ASP A 57 11.65 -9.23 -1.91
N VAL A 58 11.22 -8.26 -1.11
CA VAL A 58 9.95 -7.54 -1.29
C VAL A 58 9.95 -6.78 -2.62
N LEU A 59 11.04 -6.08 -2.92
CA LEU A 59 11.16 -5.34 -4.19
C LEU A 59 11.18 -6.28 -5.40
N ARG A 60 11.82 -7.43 -5.32
CA ARG A 60 11.86 -8.43 -6.41
C ARG A 60 10.49 -9.01 -6.72
N SER A 61 9.64 -9.17 -5.70
CA SER A 61 8.27 -9.68 -5.85
C SER A 61 7.23 -8.58 -6.13
N THR A 62 7.64 -7.32 -6.15
CA THR A 62 6.75 -6.17 -6.40
C THR A 62 6.18 -6.23 -7.81
N LYS A 63 4.87 -6.08 -7.91
CA LYS A 63 4.13 -6.00 -9.17
C LYS A 63 3.82 -4.55 -9.51
N VAL A 64 3.98 -4.20 -10.80
CA VAL A 64 3.68 -2.87 -11.33
C VAL A 64 2.41 -2.94 -12.17
N TYR A 65 1.51 -1.98 -11.94
CA TYR A 65 0.22 -1.87 -12.63
C TYR A 65 0.10 -0.52 -13.32
N SER A 66 -0.62 -0.49 -14.43
CA SER A 66 -0.87 0.76 -15.18
C SER A 66 -2.02 1.60 -14.63
N SER A 67 -2.88 1.02 -13.79
CA SER A 67 -4.03 1.71 -13.19
C SER A 67 -4.34 1.16 -11.79
N ILE A 68 -5.04 1.97 -10.99
CA ILE A 68 -5.51 1.56 -9.66
C ILE A 68 -6.46 0.38 -9.79
N GLU A 69 -7.40 0.44 -10.73
CA GLU A 69 -8.43 -0.59 -10.94
C GLU A 69 -7.80 -1.96 -11.16
N LYS A 70 -6.75 -2.03 -11.99
CA LYS A 70 -6.02 -3.28 -12.22
C LYS A 70 -5.28 -3.77 -10.98
N SER A 71 -4.79 -2.85 -10.15
CA SER A 71 -4.04 -3.20 -8.94
C SER A 71 -4.91 -3.73 -7.81
N ILE A 72 -6.20 -3.47 -7.84
CA ILE A 72 -7.16 -3.79 -6.77
C ILE A 72 -8.19 -4.85 -7.12
N GLY A 73 -8.23 -5.29 -8.38
CA GLY A 73 -9.31 -6.15 -8.88
C GLY A 73 -9.48 -7.49 -8.17
N ASP A 74 -8.43 -7.99 -7.53
CA ASP A 74 -8.42 -9.25 -6.77
C ASP A 74 -8.56 -9.06 -5.25
N LEU A 75 -8.89 -7.86 -4.80
CA LEU A 75 -8.91 -7.51 -3.39
C LEU A 75 -10.32 -7.19 -2.91
N ASP A 76 -10.67 -7.74 -1.75
CA ASP A 76 -12.03 -7.64 -1.19
C ASP A 76 -12.27 -6.32 -0.47
N ILE A 77 -11.26 -5.82 0.25
CA ILE A 77 -11.36 -4.60 1.07
C ILE A 77 -10.20 -3.68 0.74
N ILE A 78 -10.50 -2.39 0.58
CA ILE A 78 -9.52 -1.38 0.22
C ILE A 78 -9.60 -0.21 1.19
N PHE A 79 -8.44 0.19 1.73
CA PHE A 79 -8.30 1.40 2.52
C PHE A 79 -7.36 2.36 1.82
N ALA A 80 -7.79 3.59 1.65
CA ALA A 80 -6.96 4.65 1.10
C ALA A 80 -6.53 5.61 2.21
N SER A 81 -5.23 5.85 2.31
CA SER A 81 -4.68 6.85 3.21
C SER A 81 -4.77 8.24 2.56
N THR A 82 -5.26 9.22 3.30
CA THR A 82 -5.33 10.60 2.85
C THR A 82 -5.09 11.58 3.99
N SER A 83 -4.38 12.66 3.70
CA SER A 83 -4.21 13.79 4.63
C SER A 83 -5.27 14.87 4.46
N ARG A 84 -6.12 14.77 3.43
CA ARG A 84 -7.15 15.77 3.10
C ARG A 84 -8.53 15.18 3.29
N ILE A 85 -9.37 15.90 4.04
CA ILE A 85 -10.80 15.61 4.11
C ILE A 85 -11.42 16.08 2.78
N ARG A 86 -11.90 15.12 2.00
CA ARG A 86 -12.61 15.41 0.75
C ARG A 86 -14.10 15.12 0.95
N LYS A 87 -14.96 15.90 0.30
CA LYS A 87 -16.40 15.59 0.19
C LYS A 87 -16.58 14.37 -0.72
N ILE A 88 -16.35 13.19 -0.17
CA ILE A 88 -16.52 11.93 -0.89
C ILE A 88 -17.56 11.13 -0.10
N ASN A 89 -18.51 10.52 -0.78
CA ASN A 89 -19.54 9.64 -0.20
C ASN A 89 -18.94 8.30 0.30
N LYS A 90 -17.81 8.35 0.98
CA LYS A 90 -17.11 7.19 1.52
C LYS A 90 -16.78 7.43 2.98
N LYS A 91 -16.89 6.37 3.75
CA LYS A 91 -16.67 6.41 5.18
C LYS A 91 -15.20 6.67 5.50
N ILE A 92 -14.95 7.67 6.34
CA ILE A 92 -13.63 7.95 6.88
C ILE A 92 -13.53 7.26 8.24
N ILE A 93 -12.44 6.52 8.43
CA ILE A 93 -12.16 5.82 9.69
C ILE A 93 -10.82 6.28 10.28
N SER A 94 -10.72 6.20 11.59
CA SER A 94 -9.45 6.43 12.29
C SER A 94 -8.54 5.20 12.18
N ILE A 95 -7.23 5.39 12.44
CA ILE A 95 -6.28 4.27 12.53
C ILE A 95 -6.70 3.23 13.57
N LEU A 96 -7.28 3.69 14.68
CA LEU A 96 -7.72 2.81 15.77
C LEU A 96 -8.91 1.95 15.33
N ASP A 97 -9.83 2.52 14.57
CA ASP A 97 -10.99 1.81 14.04
C ASP A 97 -10.61 0.87 12.91
N LEU A 98 -9.59 1.22 12.12
CA LEU A 98 -9.02 0.34 11.10
C LEU A 98 -8.63 -1.02 11.71
N LYS A 99 -7.93 -1.01 12.85
CA LYS A 99 -7.51 -2.24 13.54
C LYS A 99 -8.69 -3.14 13.93
N LYS A 100 -9.82 -2.54 14.35
CA LYS A 100 -11.05 -3.27 14.68
C LYS A 100 -11.70 -3.87 13.43
N LYS A 101 -11.71 -3.13 12.33
CA LYS A 101 -12.33 -3.53 11.07
C LYS A 101 -11.54 -4.59 10.31
N LEU A 102 -10.23 -4.61 10.47
CA LEU A 102 -9.39 -5.68 9.94
C LEU A 102 -9.76 -7.07 10.48
N LYS A 103 -10.44 -7.11 11.63
CA LYS A 103 -10.99 -8.35 12.20
C LYS A 103 -12.37 -8.71 11.66
N LYS A 104 -13.09 -7.77 11.01
CA LYS A 104 -14.40 -7.97 10.39
C LYS A 104 -14.29 -7.65 8.89
N LYS A 105 -14.68 -8.55 8.02
CA LYS A 105 -14.70 -8.34 6.55
C LYS A 105 -15.78 -7.31 6.20
N GLU A 106 -15.44 -6.03 6.12
CA GLU A 106 -16.36 -4.95 5.72
C GLU A 106 -15.82 -4.11 4.56
N LYS A 107 -16.76 -3.51 3.79
CA LYS A 107 -16.52 -2.80 2.53
C LYS A 107 -15.79 -1.46 2.68
N LEU A 108 -15.25 -1.00 1.59
CA LEU A 108 -14.45 0.18 1.23
C LEU A 108 -14.56 1.39 2.18
N GLU A 109 -13.46 1.76 2.84
CA GLU A 109 -13.36 2.91 3.73
C GLU A 109 -12.07 3.70 3.50
N TYR A 110 -12.12 5.01 3.72
CA TYR A 110 -10.95 5.88 3.70
C TYR A 110 -10.36 6.06 5.10
N PHE A 111 -9.06 6.09 5.14
CA PHE A 111 -8.28 6.24 6.34
C PHE A 111 -7.50 7.56 6.29
N LEU A 112 -7.46 8.33 7.38
CA LEU A 112 -6.69 9.57 7.47
C LEU A 112 -5.22 9.28 7.75
N GLY A 113 -4.34 9.62 6.81
CA GLY A 113 -2.89 9.45 6.89
C GLY A 113 -2.15 10.24 5.82
N PRO A 114 -0.83 10.08 5.68
CA PRO A 114 -0.06 10.75 4.64
C PRO A 114 -0.60 10.46 3.24
N SER A 115 -0.66 11.49 2.40
CA SER A 115 -1.42 11.53 1.15
C SER A 115 -0.93 10.62 0.00
N HIS A 116 0.08 9.80 0.21
CA HIS A 116 0.72 9.03 -0.86
C HIS A 116 0.73 7.52 -0.61
N LEU A 117 0.15 7.06 0.48
CA LEU A 117 0.08 5.65 0.81
C LEU A 117 -1.35 5.15 0.67
N VAL A 118 -1.57 4.30 -0.30
CA VAL A 118 -2.80 3.50 -0.36
C VAL A 118 -2.48 2.19 0.33
N CYS A 119 -3.03 2.01 1.51
CA CYS A 119 -2.90 0.77 2.24
C CYS A 119 -4.09 -0.11 1.88
N GLN A 120 -3.79 -1.27 1.37
CA GLN A 120 -4.82 -2.16 0.92
C GLN A 120 -4.78 -3.49 1.62
N MET A 121 -5.90 -3.99 1.88
CA MET A 121 -6.09 -5.28 2.52
C MET A 121 -7.13 -6.11 1.84
N MET A 122 -6.78 -7.21 1.57
CA MET A 122 -7.21 -8.59 1.79
C MET A 122 -7.88 -9.25 0.63
N LYS A 123 -7.44 -10.43 0.49
CA LYS A 123 -8.25 -11.53 -0.01
C LYS A 123 -8.89 -12.28 1.14
#